data_00452706b142c81e6f131147cfbde143
#
_entry.id   00452706b142c81e6f131147cfbde143
#
_cell.length_a   1.000
_cell.length_b   1.000
_cell.length_c   1.000
_cell.angle_alpha   90.00
_cell.angle_beta   90.00
_cell.angle_gamma   90.00
#
_symmetry.space_group_name_H-M   'P 1'
#
loop_
_entity.id
_entity.type
_entity.pdbx_description
1 polymer ?
#
loop_
_entity_poly.entity_id
_entity_poly.type
_entity_poly.pdbx_seq_one_letter_code
_entity_poly.pdbx_strand_id
1 'polypeptide(L)'
;MEIIIGKTSGFCKGVEHTVREASKILEKEKVYCLGEIVHNERVVTDLKKLGMITINNISDAKNNSKVIVRAHGEVKETYEIAKEKNIELLDLTCGKIKAIKVKIEKHKNDSFIIIIGKKSHPESIGLKSFASNNSCIIENEEDIEKSLDLINKSNLNKIYI
;
A
#
# COMPACT_ATOMS: atom_id res chain seq x y z
N MET A 1 -13.12 6.73 -39.62
CA MET A 1 -12.90 6.06 -38.31
C MET A 1 -13.38 7.02 -37.23
N GLU A 2 -14.32 6.63 -36.40
CA GLU A 2 -14.82 7.42 -35.28
C GLU A 2 -14.16 6.93 -33.97
N ILE A 3 -13.67 7.85 -33.13
CA ILE A 3 -13.06 7.52 -31.84
C ILE A 3 -13.98 8.09 -30.75
N ILE A 4 -14.53 7.20 -29.94
CA ILE A 4 -15.39 7.57 -28.80
C ILE A 4 -14.61 7.38 -27.50
N ILE A 5 -14.41 8.47 -26.75
CA ILE A 5 -13.74 8.44 -25.44
C ILE A 5 -14.80 8.36 -24.36
N GLY A 6 -14.71 7.34 -23.49
CA GLY A 6 -15.61 7.19 -22.36
C GLY A 6 -15.49 8.36 -21.36
N LYS A 7 -16.62 8.84 -20.83
CA LYS A 7 -16.66 9.97 -19.89
C LYS A 7 -15.89 9.76 -18.59
N THR A 8 -15.67 8.50 -18.21
CA THR A 8 -14.96 8.10 -16.97
C THR A 8 -13.62 7.42 -17.27
N SER A 9 -13.07 7.61 -18.49
CA SER A 9 -11.76 7.06 -18.87
C SER A 9 -10.66 7.80 -18.12
N GLY A 10 -9.65 7.06 -17.64
CA GLY A 10 -8.51 7.63 -16.93
C GLY A 10 -8.20 6.88 -15.62
N PHE A 11 -7.47 7.54 -14.74
CA PHE A 11 -7.15 6.99 -13.43
C PHE A 11 -8.37 6.95 -12.51
N CYS A 12 -8.43 5.96 -11.62
CA CYS A 12 -9.37 6.01 -10.52
C CYS A 12 -9.03 7.20 -9.59
N LYS A 13 -10.01 7.68 -8.83
CA LYS A 13 -9.83 8.85 -7.93
C LYS A 13 -8.65 8.72 -6.96
N GLY A 14 -8.31 7.49 -6.53
CA GLY A 14 -7.18 7.23 -5.63
C GLY A 14 -5.84 7.47 -6.33
N VAL A 15 -5.64 6.90 -7.52
CA VAL A 15 -4.43 7.08 -8.33
C VAL A 15 -4.29 8.53 -8.78
N GLU A 16 -5.38 9.15 -9.25
CA GLU A 16 -5.39 10.55 -9.65
C GLU A 16 -4.96 11.48 -8.51
N HIS A 17 -5.50 11.27 -7.31
CA HIS A 17 -5.11 11.99 -6.12
C HIS A 17 -3.61 11.83 -5.81
N THR A 18 -3.12 10.59 -5.80
CA THR A 18 -1.70 10.29 -5.53
C THR A 18 -0.77 10.99 -6.52
N VAL A 19 -1.04 10.91 -7.82
CA VAL A 19 -0.21 11.54 -8.86
C VAL A 19 -0.24 13.06 -8.72
N ARG A 20 -1.41 13.65 -8.52
CA ARG A 20 -1.57 15.08 -8.37
C ARG A 20 -0.83 15.63 -7.14
N GLU A 21 -0.97 14.99 -5.99
CA GLU A 21 -0.30 15.44 -4.77
C GLU A 21 1.23 15.23 -4.86
N ALA A 22 1.69 14.14 -5.46
CA ALA A 22 3.11 13.92 -5.72
C ALA A 22 3.70 15.02 -6.63
N SER A 23 2.99 15.40 -7.70
CA SER A 23 3.43 16.51 -8.58
C SER A 23 3.59 17.82 -7.81
N LYS A 24 2.61 18.17 -6.97
CA LYS A 24 2.67 19.41 -6.14
C LYS A 24 3.85 19.41 -5.15
N ILE A 25 4.19 18.25 -4.60
CA ILE A 25 5.34 18.10 -3.71
C ILE A 25 6.63 18.31 -4.50
N LEU A 26 6.73 17.67 -5.67
CA LEU A 26 7.92 17.71 -6.53
C LEU A 26 8.17 19.07 -7.18
N GLU A 27 7.15 19.91 -7.33
CA GLU A 27 7.31 21.31 -7.74
C GLU A 27 8.11 22.14 -6.72
N LYS A 28 8.13 21.72 -5.45
CA LYS A 28 8.78 22.46 -4.36
C LYS A 28 10.14 21.87 -3.98
N GLU A 29 10.28 20.56 -4.01
CA GLU A 29 11.48 19.85 -3.54
C GLU A 29 11.61 18.46 -4.17
N LYS A 30 12.85 17.97 -4.26
CA LYS A 30 13.14 16.59 -4.64
C LYS A 30 12.87 15.68 -3.45
N VAL A 31 12.11 14.60 -3.67
CA VAL A 31 11.77 13.64 -2.61
C VAL A 31 11.98 12.20 -3.07
N TYR A 32 12.19 11.32 -2.12
CA TYR A 32 12.20 9.88 -2.36
C TYR A 32 10.76 9.38 -2.56
N CYS A 33 10.61 8.29 -3.32
CA CYS A 33 9.38 7.54 -3.45
C CYS A 33 9.67 6.04 -3.27
N LEU A 34 8.91 5.39 -2.41
CA LEU A 34 9.07 3.97 -2.13
C LEU A 34 8.42 3.14 -3.25
N GLY A 35 9.25 2.51 -4.09
CA GLY A 35 8.82 1.80 -5.28
C GLY A 35 8.21 2.72 -6.35
N GLU A 36 7.54 2.12 -7.31
CA GLU A 36 6.81 2.87 -8.33
C GLU A 36 5.52 3.45 -7.75
N ILE A 37 5.34 4.75 -7.86
CA ILE A 37 4.19 5.46 -7.31
C ILE A 37 2.85 4.94 -7.85
N VAL A 38 2.82 4.55 -9.12
CA VAL A 38 1.72 3.90 -9.83
C VAL A 38 2.29 2.97 -10.90
N HIS A 39 1.51 1.97 -11.33
CA HIS A 39 1.89 1.07 -12.43
C HIS A 39 1.64 1.73 -13.80
N ASN A 40 2.34 2.83 -14.06
CA ASN A 40 2.28 3.54 -15.34
C ASN A 40 3.64 4.20 -15.60
N GLU A 41 4.42 3.61 -16.50
CA GLU A 41 5.79 4.05 -16.81
C GLU A 41 5.89 5.51 -17.25
N ARG A 42 4.90 6.00 -18.00
CA ARG A 42 4.88 7.40 -18.45
C ARG A 42 4.78 8.34 -17.27
N VAL A 43 3.84 8.08 -16.36
CA VAL A 43 3.66 8.89 -15.15
C VAL A 43 4.90 8.85 -14.27
N VAL A 44 5.46 7.65 -14.05
CA VAL A 44 6.69 7.48 -13.26
C VAL A 44 7.84 8.27 -13.89
N THR A 45 7.99 8.21 -15.22
CA THR A 45 9.03 8.97 -15.95
C THR A 45 8.84 10.48 -15.80
N ASP A 46 7.61 10.97 -15.91
CA ASP A 46 7.33 12.40 -15.80
C ASP A 46 7.58 12.91 -14.37
N LEU A 47 7.21 12.15 -13.34
CA LEU A 47 7.52 12.50 -11.95
C LEU A 47 9.03 12.43 -11.64
N LYS A 48 9.77 11.49 -12.24
CA LYS A 48 11.24 11.44 -12.14
C LYS A 48 11.90 12.70 -12.73
N LYS A 49 11.39 13.22 -13.85
CA LYS A 49 11.87 14.49 -14.42
C LYS A 49 11.63 15.68 -13.48
N LEU A 50 10.56 15.64 -12.67
CA LEU A 50 10.30 16.64 -11.64
C LEU A 50 11.17 16.48 -10.39
N GLY A 51 11.96 15.41 -10.29
CA GLY A 51 12.89 15.20 -9.18
C GLY A 51 12.51 14.09 -8.20
N MET A 52 11.57 13.21 -8.57
CA MET A 52 11.27 12.00 -7.79
C MET A 52 12.43 11.01 -7.88
N ILE A 53 12.90 10.55 -6.73
CA ILE A 53 13.96 9.54 -6.60
C ILE A 53 13.32 8.25 -6.12
N THR A 54 13.21 7.26 -7.00
CA THR A 54 12.67 5.94 -6.62
C THR A 54 13.69 5.15 -5.81
N ILE A 55 13.27 4.64 -4.66
CA ILE A 55 14.03 3.72 -3.80
C ILE A 55 13.24 2.44 -3.59
N ASN A 56 13.93 1.33 -3.36
CA ASN A 56 13.27 0.03 -3.15
C ASN A 56 13.02 -0.26 -1.67
N ASN A 57 13.82 0.30 -0.80
CA ASN A 57 13.71 0.11 0.64
C ASN A 57 13.76 1.46 1.36
N ILE A 58 12.99 1.61 2.43
CA ILE A 58 13.00 2.84 3.25
C ILE A 58 14.38 3.10 3.85
N SER A 59 15.17 2.05 4.06
CA SER A 59 16.54 2.15 4.57
C SER A 59 17.51 2.86 3.61
N ASP A 60 17.17 2.92 2.32
CA ASP A 60 17.96 3.60 1.29
C ASP A 60 17.77 5.13 1.36
N ALA A 61 16.72 5.60 2.03
CA ALA A 61 16.51 7.01 2.25
C ALA A 61 17.49 7.57 3.30
N LYS A 62 17.92 8.81 3.08
CA LYS A 62 18.74 9.53 4.06
C LYS A 62 17.93 9.85 5.33
N ASN A 63 18.59 9.86 6.47
CA ASN A 63 17.97 10.33 7.70
C ASN A 63 17.48 11.78 7.53
N ASN A 64 16.38 12.12 8.20
CA ASN A 64 15.74 13.43 8.14
C ASN A 64 15.29 13.82 6.71
N SER A 65 15.04 12.85 5.83
CA SER A 65 14.52 13.11 4.49
C SER A 65 12.99 12.93 4.42
N LYS A 66 12.42 13.28 3.25
CA LYS A 66 11.00 13.04 2.96
C LYS A 66 10.85 11.90 1.98
N VAL A 67 9.90 11.02 2.22
CA VAL A 67 9.61 9.84 1.39
C VAL A 67 8.12 9.75 1.10
N ILE A 68 7.76 9.70 -0.17
CA ILE A 68 6.38 9.44 -0.60
C ILE A 68 6.07 7.96 -0.43
N VAL A 69 4.97 7.68 0.27
CA VAL A 69 4.31 6.37 0.29
C VAL A 69 3.28 6.32 -0.82
N ARG A 70 3.39 5.34 -1.70
CA ARG A 70 2.58 5.17 -2.92
C ARG A 70 1.11 4.81 -2.62
N ALA A 71 0.28 4.82 -3.68
CA ALA A 71 -1.16 4.57 -3.59
C ALA A 71 -1.54 3.23 -2.91
N HIS A 72 -0.75 2.19 -3.07
CA HIS A 72 -0.97 0.85 -2.48
C HIS A 72 -0.69 0.81 -0.97
N GLY A 73 -0.02 1.84 -0.42
CA GLY A 73 0.50 1.82 0.94
C GLY A 73 1.76 0.97 1.09
N GLU A 74 2.23 0.84 2.30
CA GLU A 74 3.42 0.09 2.66
C GLU A 74 3.16 -0.83 3.85
N VAL A 75 4.11 -1.73 4.12
CA VAL A 75 4.09 -2.60 5.28
C VAL A 75 4.31 -1.81 6.57
N LYS A 76 3.81 -2.33 7.69
CA LYS A 76 3.90 -1.66 8.99
C LYS A 76 5.35 -1.32 9.39
N GLU A 77 6.28 -2.22 9.12
CA GLU A 77 7.71 -2.04 9.38
C GLU A 77 8.29 -0.78 8.71
N THR A 78 7.82 -0.43 7.50
CA THR A 78 8.24 0.80 6.81
C THR A 78 7.99 2.05 7.66
N TYR A 79 6.85 2.11 8.33
CA TYR A 79 6.49 3.24 9.20
C TYR A 79 7.33 3.26 10.49
N GLU A 80 7.70 2.10 11.01
CA GLU A 80 8.55 1.95 12.19
C GLU A 80 9.98 2.42 11.88
N ILE A 81 10.58 1.94 10.80
CA ILE A 81 11.92 2.36 10.35
C ILE A 81 11.95 3.86 10.02
N ALA A 82 10.92 4.39 9.36
CA ALA A 82 10.85 5.82 9.06
C ALA A 82 10.89 6.67 10.33
N LYS A 83 10.19 6.23 11.39
CA LYS A 83 10.20 6.90 12.70
C LYS A 83 11.59 6.87 13.34
N GLU A 84 12.28 5.71 13.31
CA GLU A 84 13.63 5.56 13.87
C GLU A 84 14.66 6.45 13.15
N LYS A 85 14.54 6.58 11.83
CA LYS A 85 15.41 7.40 11.00
C LYS A 85 15.01 8.87 10.93
N ASN A 86 13.95 9.26 11.61
CA ASN A 86 13.35 10.59 11.54
C ASN A 86 13.00 11.01 10.11
N ILE A 87 12.46 10.06 9.31
CA ILE A 87 12.00 10.28 7.94
C ILE A 87 10.55 10.75 7.98
N GLU A 88 10.28 11.87 7.30
CA GLU A 88 8.92 12.36 7.09
C GLU A 88 8.24 11.55 5.99
N LEU A 89 7.23 10.74 6.34
CA LEU A 89 6.44 10.00 5.36
C LEU A 89 5.31 10.87 4.81
N LEU A 90 5.37 11.16 3.52
CA LEU A 90 4.30 11.81 2.75
C LEU A 90 3.34 10.71 2.26
N ASP A 91 2.40 10.32 3.12
CA ASP A 91 1.54 9.16 2.92
C ASP A 91 0.39 9.45 1.94
N LEU A 92 0.62 9.15 0.66
CA LEU A 92 -0.35 9.26 -0.43
C LEU A 92 -1.14 7.96 -0.68
N THR A 93 -1.18 7.05 0.29
CA THR A 93 -1.98 5.83 0.22
C THR A 93 -3.44 6.15 -0.06
N CYS A 94 -4.05 5.40 -0.97
CA CYS A 94 -5.46 5.51 -1.31
C CYS A 94 -6.35 5.43 -0.06
N GLY A 95 -7.33 6.32 0.05
CA GLY A 95 -8.24 6.37 1.20
C GLY A 95 -8.99 5.06 1.47
N LYS A 96 -9.27 4.25 0.42
CA LYS A 96 -9.87 2.92 0.59
C LYS A 96 -8.92 1.97 1.33
N ILE A 97 -7.64 1.97 0.96
CA ILE A 97 -6.62 1.14 1.62
C ILE A 97 -6.41 1.58 3.07
N LYS A 98 -6.35 2.90 3.32
CA LYS A 98 -6.30 3.42 4.70
C LYS A 98 -7.49 2.96 5.53
N ALA A 99 -8.69 3.01 4.98
CA ALA A 99 -9.89 2.54 5.67
C ALA A 99 -9.85 1.04 5.99
N ILE A 100 -9.32 0.21 5.08
CA ILE A 100 -9.13 -1.23 5.32
C ILE A 100 -8.11 -1.46 6.43
N LYS A 101 -6.97 -0.77 6.42
CA LYS A 101 -5.96 -0.86 7.49
C LYS A 101 -6.56 -0.56 8.87
N VAL A 102 -7.35 0.51 8.99
CA VAL A 102 -8.03 0.87 10.24
C VAL A 102 -8.96 -0.25 10.72
N LYS A 103 -9.69 -0.88 9.79
CA LYS A 103 -10.58 -2.01 10.12
C LYS A 103 -9.78 -3.24 10.56
N ILE A 104 -8.68 -3.57 9.88
CA ILE A 104 -7.79 -4.66 10.28
C ILE A 104 -7.27 -4.42 11.70
N GLU A 105 -6.74 -3.23 11.98
CA GLU A 105 -6.22 -2.90 13.30
C GLU A 105 -7.27 -2.97 14.41
N LYS A 106 -8.51 -2.60 14.10
CA LYS A 106 -9.63 -2.70 15.03
C LYS A 106 -9.98 -4.16 15.39
N HIS A 107 -9.88 -5.07 14.43
CA HIS A 107 -10.33 -6.47 14.58
C HIS A 107 -9.21 -7.49 14.82
N LYS A 108 -7.94 -7.14 14.65
CA LYS A 108 -6.80 -8.07 14.72
C LYS A 108 -6.64 -8.82 16.05
N ASN A 109 -7.22 -8.29 17.13
CA ASN A 109 -7.07 -8.88 18.47
C ASN A 109 -8.22 -9.82 18.85
N ASP A 110 -9.39 -9.69 18.20
CA ASP A 110 -10.60 -10.46 18.51
C ASP A 110 -11.08 -11.34 17.36
N SER A 111 -10.47 -11.23 16.19
CA SER A 111 -10.86 -11.94 14.98
C SER A 111 -9.67 -12.51 14.23
N PHE A 112 -9.87 -13.65 13.56
CA PHE A 112 -8.95 -14.14 12.55
C PHE A 112 -9.15 -13.33 11.26
N ILE A 113 -8.08 -12.73 10.73
CA ILE A 113 -8.15 -11.84 9.57
C ILE A 113 -7.86 -12.62 8.29
N ILE A 114 -8.78 -12.59 7.34
CA ILE A 114 -8.61 -13.16 6.00
C ILE A 114 -8.52 -12.01 4.98
N ILE A 115 -7.47 -12.02 4.16
CA ILE A 115 -7.30 -11.09 3.06
C ILE A 115 -7.41 -11.89 1.76
N ILE A 116 -8.40 -11.56 0.93
CA ILE A 116 -8.55 -12.18 -0.39
C ILE A 116 -7.76 -11.37 -1.39
N GLY A 117 -6.75 -12.00 -2.02
CA GLY A 117 -5.89 -11.33 -3.00
C GLY A 117 -4.63 -12.13 -3.34
N LYS A 118 -3.83 -11.60 -4.28
CA LYS A 118 -2.56 -12.22 -4.65
C LYS A 118 -1.54 -12.12 -3.52
N LYS A 119 -0.92 -13.23 -3.14
CA LYS A 119 0.09 -13.31 -2.05
C LYS A 119 1.30 -12.42 -2.31
N SER A 120 1.69 -12.28 -3.57
CA SER A 120 2.83 -11.46 -4.00
C SER A 120 2.48 -9.99 -4.22
N HIS A 121 1.21 -9.60 -4.16
CA HIS A 121 0.81 -8.23 -4.44
C HIS A 121 1.18 -7.30 -3.26
N PRO A 122 1.82 -6.15 -3.51
CA PRO A 122 2.23 -5.22 -2.46
C PRO A 122 1.11 -4.78 -1.52
N GLU A 123 -0.12 -4.61 -2.04
CA GLU A 123 -1.30 -4.26 -1.24
C GLU A 123 -1.68 -5.36 -0.26
N SER A 124 -1.72 -6.64 -0.72
CA SER A 124 -2.03 -7.79 0.15
C SER A 124 -0.98 -7.95 1.25
N ILE A 125 0.30 -7.83 0.89
CA ILE A 125 1.43 -7.88 1.84
C ILE A 125 1.34 -6.72 2.83
N GLY A 126 1.10 -5.51 2.33
CA GLY A 126 0.92 -4.31 3.15
C GLY A 126 -0.21 -4.46 4.15
N LEU A 127 -1.41 -4.87 3.71
CA LEU A 127 -2.57 -5.09 4.58
C LEU A 127 -2.28 -6.16 5.64
N LYS A 128 -1.68 -7.30 5.24
CA LYS A 128 -1.35 -8.39 6.17
C LYS A 128 -0.38 -7.96 7.26
N SER A 129 0.54 -7.05 6.98
CA SER A 129 1.51 -6.56 7.97
C SER A 129 0.87 -5.80 9.15
N PHE A 130 -0.35 -5.29 8.98
CA PHE A 130 -1.13 -4.64 10.04
C PHE A 130 -2.01 -5.62 10.83
N ALA A 131 -2.21 -6.84 10.32
CA ALA A 131 -2.91 -7.89 11.05
C ALA A 131 -1.99 -8.53 12.09
N SER A 132 -2.59 -9.31 13.01
CA SER A 132 -1.84 -10.16 13.94
C SER A 132 -1.34 -11.43 13.22
N ASN A 133 -0.64 -12.31 13.98
CA ASN A 133 -0.26 -13.64 13.49
C ASN A 133 -1.46 -14.51 13.12
N ASN A 134 -2.65 -14.20 13.66
CA ASN A 134 -3.91 -14.86 13.31
C ASN A 134 -4.48 -14.25 12.02
N SER A 135 -3.76 -14.41 10.92
CA SER A 135 -4.16 -13.89 9.62
C SER A 135 -3.57 -14.69 8.47
N CYS A 136 -4.28 -14.70 7.35
CA CYS A 136 -3.79 -15.31 6.11
C CYS A 136 -4.21 -14.50 4.87
N ILE A 137 -3.54 -14.77 3.75
CA ILE A 137 -3.95 -14.33 2.42
C ILE A 137 -4.46 -15.56 1.68
N ILE A 138 -5.67 -15.46 1.12
CA ILE A 138 -6.27 -16.48 0.26
C ILE A 138 -6.21 -15.96 -1.18
N GLU A 139 -5.46 -16.67 -2.03
CA GLU A 139 -5.32 -16.36 -3.45
C GLU A 139 -6.11 -17.34 -4.33
N ASN A 140 -6.27 -18.61 -3.88
CA ASN A 140 -6.92 -19.70 -4.61
C ASN A 140 -7.65 -20.63 -3.65
N GLU A 141 -8.36 -21.65 -4.20
CA GLU A 141 -9.15 -22.61 -3.43
C GLU A 141 -8.31 -23.46 -2.47
N GLU A 142 -7.08 -23.82 -2.86
CA GLU A 142 -6.17 -24.61 -2.00
C GLU A 142 -5.79 -23.85 -0.71
N ASP A 143 -5.78 -22.52 -0.77
CA ASP A 143 -5.49 -21.69 0.40
C ASP A 143 -6.62 -21.73 1.43
N ILE A 144 -7.86 -22.03 1.00
CA ILE A 144 -9.01 -22.15 1.89
C ILE A 144 -8.80 -23.30 2.88
N GLU A 145 -8.41 -24.47 2.39
CA GLU A 145 -8.16 -25.64 3.25
C GLU A 145 -7.05 -25.36 4.28
N LYS A 146 -5.93 -24.76 3.81
CA LYS A 146 -4.83 -24.37 4.70
C LYS A 146 -5.26 -23.31 5.73
N SER A 147 -6.16 -22.41 5.35
CA SER A 147 -6.66 -21.38 6.26
C SER A 147 -7.55 -21.94 7.37
N LEU A 148 -8.32 -22.99 7.09
CA LEU A 148 -9.15 -23.65 8.11
C LEU A 148 -8.30 -24.22 9.26
N ASP A 149 -7.16 -24.82 8.95
CA ASP A 149 -6.22 -25.29 9.97
C ASP A 149 -5.67 -24.17 10.85
N LEU A 150 -5.35 -23.02 10.24
CA LEU A 150 -4.88 -21.84 10.97
C LEU A 150 -5.97 -21.22 11.84
N ILE A 151 -7.20 -21.15 11.34
CA ILE A 151 -8.36 -20.65 12.06
C ILE A 151 -8.63 -21.51 13.29
N ASN A 152 -8.66 -22.84 13.11
CA ASN A 152 -8.89 -23.80 14.21
C ASN A 152 -7.82 -23.71 15.31
N LYS A 153 -6.56 -23.42 14.94
CA LYS A 153 -5.45 -23.24 15.89
C LYS A 153 -5.45 -21.90 16.59
N SER A 154 -6.16 -20.90 16.07
CA SER A 154 -6.14 -19.53 16.60
C SER A 154 -6.92 -19.34 17.89
N ASN A 155 -7.83 -20.25 18.24
CA ASN A 155 -8.78 -20.15 19.35
C ASN A 155 -9.67 -18.87 19.28
N LEU A 156 -9.81 -18.28 18.11
CA LEU A 156 -10.66 -17.11 17.88
C LEU A 156 -12.02 -17.54 17.32
N ASN A 157 -13.09 -16.94 17.86
CA ASN A 157 -14.46 -17.28 17.49
C ASN A 157 -15.04 -16.37 16.39
N LYS A 158 -14.25 -15.48 15.87
CA LYS A 158 -14.65 -14.52 14.83
C LYS A 158 -13.69 -14.54 13.67
N ILE A 159 -14.24 -14.40 12.46
CA ILE A 159 -13.48 -14.22 11.23
C ILE A 159 -13.87 -12.86 10.66
N TYR A 160 -12.87 -12.10 10.25
CA TYR A 160 -13.03 -10.84 9.53
C TYR A 160 -12.39 -10.97 8.14
N ILE A 161 -13.18 -10.76 7.08
CA ILE A 161 -12.75 -10.88 5.66
C ILE A 161 -12.76 -9.50 5.02
#